data_d63cb6245091cd4e752183f3f036314e
#
_entry.id   d63cb6245091cd4e752183f3f036314e
#
_cell.length_a   1.000
_cell.length_b   1.000
_cell.length_c   1.000
_cell.angle_alpha   90.00
_cell.angle_beta   90.00
_cell.angle_gamma   90.00
#
_symmetry.space_group_name_H-M   'P 1'
#
loop_
_entity.id
_entity.type
_entity.pdbx_description
1 polymer ?
#
loop_
_entity_poly.entity_id
_entity_poly.type
_entity_poly.pdbx_seq_one_letter_code
_entity_poly.pdbx_strand_id
1 'polypeptide(L)'
;MIDLDEWRPLAMAALRETFGERLLCVGLQGSYLRGEARPDSDIDLLVVLDHVELTDLDRFHEAMRAVPEGGKAVGFTCGRDELAAWPAYELAQFEHGTQVWHGDLHAL
;
A
#
# COMPACT_ATOMS: atom_id res chain seq x y z
N MET A 1 15.77 11.78 1.66
CA MET A 1 14.50 11.35 1.04
C MET A 1 14.72 10.03 0.31
N ILE A 2 13.76 9.14 0.39
CA ILE A 2 13.87 7.79 -0.19
C ILE A 2 13.71 7.86 -1.70
N ASP A 3 14.60 7.16 -2.45
CA ASP A 3 14.43 6.96 -3.88
C ASP A 3 13.41 5.85 -4.10
N LEU A 4 12.19 6.21 -4.53
CA LEU A 4 11.11 5.26 -4.73
C LEU A 4 11.38 4.27 -5.86
N ASP A 5 12.14 4.64 -6.87
CA ASP A 5 12.47 3.73 -7.97
C ASP A 5 13.34 2.56 -7.49
N GLU A 6 14.18 2.80 -6.49
CA GLU A 6 14.99 1.74 -5.85
C GLU A 6 14.22 1.02 -4.75
N TRP A 7 13.41 1.75 -3.99
CA TRP A 7 12.69 1.21 -2.83
C TRP A 7 11.50 0.32 -3.23
N ARG A 8 10.77 0.74 -4.27
CA ARG A 8 9.55 0.06 -4.73
C ARG A 8 9.72 -1.44 -5.00
N PRO A 9 10.75 -1.88 -5.77
CA PRO A 9 10.92 -3.31 -6.01
C PRO A 9 11.15 -4.13 -4.75
N LEU A 10 11.88 -3.57 -3.79
CA LEU A 10 12.16 -4.23 -2.51
C LEU A 10 10.90 -4.36 -1.66
N ALA A 11 10.11 -3.31 -1.57
CA ALA A 11 8.84 -3.32 -0.84
C ALA A 11 7.85 -4.29 -1.48
N MET A 12 7.72 -4.28 -2.81
CA MET A 12 6.83 -5.18 -3.53
C MET A 12 7.22 -6.64 -3.35
N ALA A 13 8.52 -6.95 -3.37
CA ALA A 13 9.00 -8.32 -3.15
C ALA A 13 8.61 -8.80 -1.73
N ALA A 14 8.80 -7.96 -0.72
CA ALA A 14 8.45 -8.28 0.66
C ALA A 14 6.95 -8.51 0.83
N LEU A 15 6.12 -7.66 0.22
CA LEU A 15 4.66 -7.80 0.30
C LEU A 15 4.16 -9.05 -0.43
N ARG A 16 4.71 -9.37 -1.60
CA ARG A 16 4.36 -10.59 -2.33
C ARG A 16 4.76 -11.84 -1.56
N GLU A 17 5.91 -11.83 -0.93
CA GLU A 17 6.37 -12.96 -0.11
C GLU A 17 5.47 -13.16 1.11
N THR A 18 5.03 -12.07 1.73
CA THR A 18 4.22 -12.11 2.94
C THR A 18 2.77 -12.51 2.68
N PHE A 19 2.13 -11.92 1.67
CA PHE A 19 0.71 -12.09 1.41
C PHE A 19 0.40 -13.03 0.24
N GLY A 20 1.33 -13.20 -0.69
CA GLY A 20 1.14 -14.10 -1.83
C GLY A 20 -0.08 -13.75 -2.67
N GLU A 21 -0.91 -14.75 -2.96
CA GLU A 21 -2.12 -14.58 -3.77
C GLU A 21 -3.22 -13.75 -3.09
N ARG A 22 -3.13 -13.53 -1.79
CA ARG A 22 -4.04 -12.65 -1.06
C ARG A 22 -3.87 -11.18 -1.42
N LEU A 23 -2.69 -10.82 -1.95
CA LEU A 23 -2.37 -9.44 -2.33
C LEU A 23 -3.07 -9.09 -3.63
N LEU A 24 -4.09 -8.25 -3.57
CA LEU A 24 -4.90 -7.87 -4.72
C LEU A 24 -4.46 -6.54 -5.32
N CYS A 25 -4.05 -5.59 -4.50
CA CYS A 25 -3.63 -4.27 -4.96
C CYS A 25 -2.64 -3.65 -3.99
N VAL A 26 -1.67 -2.93 -4.52
CA VAL A 26 -0.77 -2.06 -3.76
C VAL A 26 -0.68 -0.73 -4.48
N GLY A 27 -0.79 0.36 -3.74
CA GLY A 27 -0.69 1.70 -4.30
C GLY A 27 0.07 2.66 -3.39
N LEU A 28 0.58 3.72 -3.99
CA LEU A 28 1.24 4.82 -3.29
C LEU A 28 0.27 5.98 -3.13
N GLN A 29 0.23 6.54 -1.93
CA GLN A 29 -0.58 7.71 -1.60
C GLN A 29 0.30 8.77 -0.93
N GLY A 30 -0.30 9.89 -0.56
CA GLY A 30 0.30 10.88 0.31
C GLY A 30 1.38 11.75 -0.34
N SER A 31 2.31 12.23 0.49
CA SER A 31 3.27 13.26 0.08
C SER A 31 4.24 12.80 -1.00
N TYR A 32 4.66 11.54 -0.99
CA TYR A 32 5.53 11.01 -2.05
C TYR A 32 4.83 11.00 -3.41
N LEU A 33 3.54 10.68 -3.45
CA LEU A 33 2.77 10.73 -4.70
C LEU A 33 2.64 12.16 -5.24
N ARG A 34 2.41 13.12 -4.35
CA ARG A 34 2.22 14.53 -4.73
C ARG A 34 3.52 15.27 -5.02
N GLY A 35 4.67 14.64 -4.84
CA GLY A 35 5.97 15.30 -4.99
C GLY A 35 6.30 16.30 -3.87
N GLU A 36 5.65 16.15 -2.72
CA GLU A 36 5.81 17.03 -1.54
C GLU A 36 6.62 16.37 -0.42
N ALA A 37 7.17 15.19 -0.67
CA ALA A 37 7.88 14.44 0.36
C ALA A 37 9.14 15.15 0.85
N ARG A 38 9.41 14.99 2.15
CA ARG A 38 10.60 15.49 2.83
C ARG A 38 11.39 14.29 3.39
N PRO A 39 12.66 14.49 3.81
CA PRO A 39 13.46 13.38 4.36
C PRO A 39 12.81 12.63 5.53
N ASP A 40 11.96 13.30 6.30
CA ASP A 40 11.23 12.73 7.44
C ASP A 40 9.81 12.27 7.09
N SER A 41 9.39 12.37 5.83
CA SER A 41 8.04 11.96 5.42
C SER A 41 7.87 10.45 5.48
N ASP A 42 6.69 10.03 5.90
CA ASP A 42 6.28 8.62 5.81
C ASP A 42 5.92 8.27 4.37
N ILE A 43 6.05 6.98 4.04
CA ILE A 43 5.62 6.44 2.75
C ILE A 43 4.23 5.83 2.95
N ASP A 44 3.21 6.49 2.40
CA ASP A 44 1.82 6.05 2.56
C ASP A 44 1.48 5.00 1.50
N LEU A 45 1.26 3.76 1.94
CA LEU A 45 0.89 2.66 1.07
C LEU A 45 -0.55 2.24 1.31
N LEU A 46 -1.24 1.91 0.21
CA LEU A 46 -2.49 1.19 0.25
C LEU A 46 -2.20 -0.28 -0.03
N VAL A 47 -2.70 -1.17 0.80
CA VAL A 47 -2.62 -2.62 0.58
C VAL A 47 -4.03 -3.20 0.64
N VAL A 48 -4.49 -3.78 -0.46
CA VAL A 48 -5.79 -4.44 -0.54
C VAL A 48 -5.58 -5.95 -0.61
N LEU A 49 -6.21 -6.66 0.31
CA LEU A 49 -6.17 -8.12 0.41
C LEU A 49 -7.55 -8.70 0.04
N ASP A 50 -7.58 -10.00 -0.24
CA ASP A 50 -8.84 -10.72 -0.47
C ASP A 50 -9.77 -10.62 0.74
N HIS A 51 -9.20 -10.73 1.93
CA HIS A 51 -9.85 -10.44 3.22
C HIS A 51 -8.77 -10.01 4.22
N VAL A 52 -9.16 -9.28 5.25
CA VAL A 52 -8.24 -8.80 6.28
C VAL A 52 -8.48 -9.54 7.59
N GLU A 53 -7.39 -10.06 8.15
CA GLU A 53 -7.34 -10.65 9.49
C GLU A 53 -6.67 -9.68 10.47
N LEU A 54 -6.94 -9.85 11.76
CA LEU A 54 -6.38 -8.97 12.79
C LEU A 54 -4.84 -8.94 12.78
N THR A 55 -4.21 -10.04 12.38
CA THR A 55 -2.75 -10.15 12.33
C THR A 55 -2.12 -9.58 11.07
N ASP A 56 -2.92 -9.16 10.07
CA ASP A 56 -2.38 -8.69 8.79
C ASP A 56 -1.61 -7.38 8.92
N LEU A 57 -2.01 -6.50 9.82
CA LEU A 57 -1.26 -5.27 10.09
C LEU A 57 0.14 -5.60 10.66
N ASP A 58 0.21 -6.57 11.56
CA ASP A 58 1.49 -7.03 12.10
C ASP A 58 2.35 -7.67 11.01
N ARG A 59 1.75 -8.45 10.11
CA ARG A 59 2.44 -9.03 8.96
C ARG A 59 2.98 -7.96 8.02
N PHE A 60 2.22 -6.89 7.79
CA PHE A 60 2.67 -5.74 7.00
C PHE A 60 3.91 -5.10 7.63
N HIS A 61 3.87 -4.80 8.92
CA HIS A 61 5.00 -4.21 9.62
C HIS A 61 6.22 -5.12 9.62
N GLU A 62 6.01 -6.42 9.80
CA GLU A 62 7.07 -7.41 9.74
C GLU A 62 7.73 -7.45 8.36
N ALA A 63 6.93 -7.41 7.28
CA ALA A 63 7.42 -7.35 5.91
C ALA A 63 8.27 -6.11 5.67
N MET A 64 7.81 -4.96 6.16
CA MET A 64 8.53 -3.70 5.97
C MET A 64 9.83 -3.63 6.76
N ARG A 65 9.96 -4.34 7.88
CA ARG A 65 11.23 -4.41 8.63
C ARG A 65 12.35 -5.03 7.81
N ALA A 66 12.03 -5.91 6.87
CA ALA A 66 13.01 -6.55 5.99
C ALA A 66 13.48 -5.63 4.86
N VAL A 67 12.86 -4.48 4.68
CA VAL A 67 13.15 -3.52 3.61
C VAL A 67 13.95 -2.35 4.16
N PRO A 68 15.01 -1.87 3.47
CA PRO A 68 15.73 -0.66 3.92
C PRO A 68 14.76 0.51 4.10
N GLU A 69 14.88 1.21 5.23
CA GLU A 69 13.99 2.32 5.61
C GLU A 69 12.50 1.96 5.67
N GLY A 70 12.18 0.67 5.76
CA GLY A 70 10.80 0.19 5.82
C GLY A 70 10.02 0.67 7.04
N GLY A 71 10.68 1.13 8.09
CA GLY A 71 10.03 1.74 9.24
C GLY A 71 9.27 3.03 8.92
N LYS A 72 9.56 3.66 7.78
CA LYS A 72 8.81 4.83 7.28
C LYS A 72 7.55 4.44 6.51
N ALA A 73 7.38 3.17 6.15
CA ALA A 73 6.19 2.71 5.45
C ALA A 73 5.02 2.64 6.43
N VAL A 74 3.97 3.39 6.12
CA VAL A 74 2.70 3.31 6.84
C VAL A 74 1.65 2.81 5.86
N GLY A 75 0.83 1.86 6.28
CA GLY A 75 -0.10 1.21 5.39
C GLY A 75 -1.55 1.38 5.83
N PHE A 76 -2.41 1.63 4.85
CA PHE A 76 -3.83 1.41 5.02
C PHE A 76 -4.14 0.04 4.40
N THR A 77 -4.45 -0.93 5.25
CA THR A 77 -4.75 -2.30 4.83
C THR A 77 -6.24 -2.54 4.92
N CYS A 78 -6.84 -2.95 3.82
CA CYS A 78 -8.27 -3.26 3.79
C CYS A 78 -8.55 -4.49 2.95
N GLY A 79 -9.70 -5.13 3.21
CA GLY A 79 -10.21 -6.22 2.41
C GLY A 79 -10.99 -5.73 1.19
N ARG A 80 -11.09 -6.59 0.18
CA ARG A 80 -11.84 -6.27 -1.04
C ARG A 80 -13.30 -5.91 -0.75
N ASP A 81 -13.96 -6.67 0.13
CA ASP A 81 -15.37 -6.44 0.44
C ASP A 81 -15.60 -5.13 1.19
N GLU A 82 -14.66 -4.75 2.05
CA GLU A 82 -14.70 -3.46 2.74
C GLU A 82 -14.58 -2.31 1.75
N LEU A 83 -13.65 -2.42 0.80
CA LEU A 83 -13.46 -1.41 -0.24
C LEU A 83 -14.70 -1.30 -1.14
N ALA A 84 -15.31 -2.42 -1.51
CA ALA A 84 -16.50 -2.46 -2.35
C ALA A 84 -17.73 -1.83 -1.67
N ALA A 85 -17.75 -1.76 -0.35
CA ALA A 85 -18.84 -1.15 0.42
C ALA A 85 -18.75 0.38 0.49
N TRP A 86 -17.65 0.98 0.02
CA TRP A 86 -17.48 2.43 0.07
C TRP A 86 -18.41 3.13 -0.93
N PRO A 87 -18.91 4.34 -0.59
CA PRO A 87 -19.65 5.16 -1.54
C PRO A 87 -18.83 5.44 -2.81
N ALA A 88 -19.50 5.47 -3.96
CA ALA A 88 -18.81 5.59 -5.24
C ALA A 88 -17.95 6.85 -5.35
N TYR A 89 -18.40 7.99 -4.78
CA TYR A 89 -17.61 9.22 -4.87
C TYR A 89 -16.34 9.16 -4.00
N GLU A 90 -16.37 8.46 -2.88
CA GLU A 90 -15.20 8.26 -2.03
C GLU A 90 -14.18 7.35 -2.72
N LEU A 91 -14.65 6.31 -3.39
CA LEU A 91 -13.80 5.45 -4.21
C LEU A 91 -13.12 6.24 -5.33
N ALA A 92 -13.85 7.10 -6.02
CA ALA A 92 -13.32 7.94 -7.09
C ALA A 92 -12.21 8.87 -6.57
N GLN A 93 -12.43 9.54 -5.44
CA GLN A 93 -11.42 10.40 -4.81
C GLN A 93 -10.20 9.59 -4.37
N PHE A 94 -10.42 8.41 -3.83
CA PHE A 94 -9.37 7.52 -3.39
C PHE A 94 -8.50 7.05 -4.56
N GLU A 95 -9.11 6.70 -5.70
CA GLU A 95 -8.40 6.32 -6.92
C GLU A 95 -7.54 7.46 -7.46
N HIS A 96 -8.06 8.69 -7.45
CA HIS A 96 -7.29 9.86 -7.86
C HIS A 96 -6.09 10.13 -6.96
N GLY A 97 -6.19 9.79 -5.69
CA GLY A 97 -5.12 9.96 -4.71
C GLY A 97 -4.17 8.77 -4.60
N THR A 98 -4.21 7.83 -5.53
CA THR A 98 -3.43 6.59 -5.45
C THR A 98 -2.73 6.28 -6.76
N GLN A 99 -1.41 6.08 -6.71
CA GLN A 99 -0.65 5.50 -7.82
C GLN A 99 -0.58 3.99 -7.61
N VAL A 100 -1.19 3.21 -8.49
CA VAL A 100 -1.25 1.75 -8.38
C VAL A 100 0.08 1.14 -8.80
N TRP A 101 0.68 0.34 -7.90
CA TRP A 101 1.92 -0.40 -8.14
C TRP A 101 1.67 -1.86 -8.51
N HIS A 102 0.57 -2.42 -8.09
CA HIS A 102 0.21 -3.82 -8.32
C HIS A 102 -1.31 -3.93 -8.32
N GLY A 103 -1.85 -4.72 -9.24
CA GLY A 103 -3.29 -4.93 -9.35
C GLY A 103 -4.03 -3.77 -9.99
N ASP A 104 -5.36 -3.76 -9.84
CA ASP A 104 -6.23 -2.75 -10.42
C ASP A 104 -7.37 -2.45 -9.45
N LEU A 105 -7.45 -1.20 -8.98
CA LEU A 105 -8.52 -0.76 -8.08
C LEU A 105 -9.91 -0.89 -8.72
N HIS A 106 -10.01 -0.67 -10.03
CA HIS A 106 -11.30 -0.77 -10.74
C HIS A 106 -11.82 -2.20 -10.84
N ALA A 107 -10.93 -3.19 -10.79
CA ALA A 107 -11.30 -4.60 -10.92
C ALA A 107 -11.77 -5.24 -9.61
N LEU A 108 -11.70 -4.50 -8.51
CA LEU A 108 -12.04 -5.02 -7.18
C LEU A 108 -13.53 -4.92 -6.83
#